data_217f7f80989c2dea386b50cdbbf6bd5d
#
_entry.id   217f7f80989c2dea386b50cdbbf6bd5d
#
_cell.length_a   1.000
_cell.length_b   1.000
_cell.length_c   1.000
_cell.angle_alpha   90.00
_cell.angle_beta   90.00
_cell.angle_gamma   90.00
#
_symmetry.space_group_name_H-M   'P 1'
#
loop_
_entity.id
_entity.type
_entity.pdbx_description
1 polymer ?
#
loop_
_entity_poly.entity_id
_entity_poly.type
_entity_poly.pdbx_seq_one_letter_code
_entity_poly.pdbx_strand_id
1 'polypeptide(L)'
;YYDVQLEQSIEWIENSSQIPDEQKEEALENVYGTFENPGTVSVAIMWFSNILAGPLRVVFFTLIVLFIVKFFFGESAKYSELLPYISYAYLVTTLETIVKTPLMLSKWSIEVYTGLGLLGIGEKGTFIYNLLAGLDLFSIWRIVLIGIALGVFFNKNAKPFIIGISIYWLFQLSLFAGIGALFT
;
A
#
# COMPACT_ATOMS: atom_id res chain seq x y z
N TYR A 1 -8.73 -16.43 3.27
CA TYR A 1 -8.31 -15.27 2.47
C TYR A 1 -9.21 -15.09 1.24
N TYR A 2 -9.45 -16.18 0.49
CA TYR A 2 -10.36 -16.17 -0.66
C TYR A 2 -11.78 -15.79 -0.28
N ASP A 3 -12.30 -16.38 0.81
CA ASP A 3 -13.66 -16.12 1.30
C ASP A 3 -13.85 -14.64 1.68
N VAL A 4 -12.84 -14.04 2.32
CA VAL A 4 -12.88 -12.61 2.70
C VAL A 4 -12.87 -11.69 1.48
N GLN A 5 -12.10 -12.05 0.43
CA GLN A 5 -12.10 -11.28 -0.80
C GLN A 5 -13.41 -11.42 -1.56
N LEU A 6 -14.00 -12.61 -1.57
CA LEU A 6 -15.29 -12.85 -2.19
C LEU A 6 -16.39 -12.01 -1.53
N GLU A 7 -16.51 -12.07 -0.19
CA GLU A 7 -17.48 -11.27 0.55
C GLU A 7 -17.34 -9.77 0.27
N GLN A 8 -16.12 -9.26 0.26
CA GLN A 8 -15.90 -7.84 -0.02
C GLN A 8 -16.23 -7.45 -1.46
N SER A 9 -15.97 -8.34 -2.43
CA SER A 9 -16.34 -8.10 -3.82
C SER A 9 -17.86 -8.07 -3.97
N ILE A 10 -18.57 -8.94 -3.27
CA ILE A 10 -20.04 -8.97 -3.23
C ILE A 10 -20.57 -7.67 -2.61
N GLU A 11 -20.09 -7.32 -1.41
CA GLU A 11 -20.50 -6.10 -0.70
C GLU A 11 -20.26 -4.85 -1.55
N TRP A 12 -19.13 -4.80 -2.27
CA TRP A 12 -18.85 -3.68 -3.16
C TRP A 12 -19.81 -3.61 -4.35
N ILE A 13 -20.14 -4.73 -5.00
CA ILE A 13 -21.09 -4.77 -6.12
C ILE A 13 -22.49 -4.36 -5.66
N GLU A 14 -22.94 -4.91 -4.53
CA GLU A 14 -24.28 -4.63 -3.99
C GLU A 14 -24.45 -3.16 -3.61
N ASN A 15 -23.43 -2.56 -3.00
CA ASN A 15 -23.46 -1.18 -2.51
C ASN A 15 -22.98 -0.15 -3.56
N SER A 16 -22.45 -0.59 -4.70
CA SER A 16 -21.95 0.32 -5.74
C SER A 16 -23.08 1.05 -6.43
N SER A 17 -23.00 2.37 -6.43
CA SER A 17 -23.87 3.25 -7.24
C SER A 17 -23.41 3.34 -8.70
N GLN A 18 -22.23 2.83 -9.03
CA GLN A 18 -21.66 2.87 -10.39
C GLN A 18 -22.13 1.72 -11.25
N ILE A 19 -22.65 0.62 -10.66
CA ILE A 19 -23.16 -0.53 -11.35
C ILE A 19 -24.70 -0.41 -11.39
N PRO A 20 -25.31 -0.32 -12.60
CA PRO A 20 -26.76 -0.36 -12.72
C PRO A 20 -27.34 -1.62 -12.09
N ASP A 21 -28.50 -1.51 -11.44
CA ASP A 21 -29.11 -2.63 -10.72
C ASP A 21 -29.36 -3.86 -11.63
N GLU A 22 -29.68 -3.61 -12.91
CA GLU A 22 -29.85 -4.65 -13.93
C GLU A 22 -28.58 -5.44 -14.23
N GLN A 23 -27.39 -4.88 -13.96
CA GLN A 23 -26.10 -5.50 -14.21
C GLN A 23 -25.46 -6.09 -12.94
N LYS A 24 -26.02 -5.82 -11.76
CA LYS A 24 -25.47 -6.33 -10.50
C LYS A 24 -25.53 -7.85 -10.42
N GLU A 25 -26.61 -8.47 -10.91
CA GLU A 25 -26.78 -9.93 -10.92
C GLU A 25 -25.73 -10.60 -11.81
N GLU A 26 -25.47 -10.07 -13.00
CA GLU A 26 -24.42 -10.57 -13.90
C GLU A 26 -23.01 -10.35 -13.31
N ALA A 27 -22.78 -9.22 -12.67
CA ALA A 27 -21.50 -8.94 -12.00
C ALA A 27 -21.25 -9.89 -10.82
N LEU A 28 -22.28 -10.22 -10.02
CA LEU A 28 -22.21 -11.19 -8.94
C LEU A 28 -21.94 -12.60 -9.47
N GLU A 29 -22.62 -13.03 -10.53
CA GLU A 29 -22.40 -14.35 -11.15
C GLU A 29 -20.96 -14.48 -11.67
N ASN A 30 -20.41 -13.44 -12.30
CA ASN A 30 -19.02 -13.39 -12.74
C ASN A 30 -18.03 -13.47 -11.58
N VAL A 31 -18.32 -12.81 -10.47
CA VAL A 31 -17.49 -12.88 -9.25
C VAL A 31 -17.53 -14.30 -8.69
N TYR A 32 -18.72 -14.88 -8.47
CA TYR A 32 -18.82 -16.26 -7.99
C TYR A 32 -18.09 -17.24 -8.91
N GLY A 33 -18.29 -17.15 -10.21
CA GLY A 33 -17.62 -18.02 -11.19
C GLY A 33 -16.09 -17.90 -11.14
N THR A 34 -15.57 -16.69 -10.91
CA THR A 34 -14.13 -16.44 -10.79
C THR A 34 -13.52 -17.04 -9.51
N PHE A 35 -14.27 -17.02 -8.41
CA PHE A 35 -13.80 -17.53 -7.12
C PHE A 35 -14.03 -19.04 -6.96
N GLU A 36 -15.12 -19.61 -7.48
CA GLU A 36 -15.40 -21.06 -7.41
C GLU A 36 -14.50 -21.87 -8.34
N ASN A 37 -14.24 -21.39 -9.55
CA ASN A 37 -13.42 -22.07 -10.54
C ASN A 37 -12.41 -21.12 -11.19
N PRO A 38 -11.43 -20.62 -10.43
CA PRO A 38 -10.42 -19.75 -11.01
C PRO A 38 -9.62 -20.54 -12.05
N GLY A 39 -9.69 -20.09 -13.30
CA GLY A 39 -8.91 -20.71 -14.38
C GLY A 39 -7.41 -20.74 -14.01
N THR A 40 -6.72 -21.81 -14.40
CA THR A 40 -5.28 -21.99 -14.10
C THR A 40 -4.44 -20.77 -14.47
N VAL A 41 -4.79 -20.11 -15.58
CA VAL A 41 -4.12 -18.89 -16.05
C VAL A 41 -4.36 -17.72 -15.09
N SER A 42 -5.59 -17.54 -14.62
CA SER A 42 -5.94 -16.47 -13.67
C SER A 42 -5.20 -16.63 -12.34
N VAL A 43 -5.13 -17.86 -11.82
CA VAL A 43 -4.37 -18.19 -10.63
C VAL A 43 -2.88 -17.91 -10.82
N ALA A 44 -2.31 -18.33 -11.95
CA ALA A 44 -0.91 -18.08 -12.25
C ALA A 44 -0.60 -16.59 -12.35
N ILE A 45 -1.44 -15.79 -13.02
CA ILE A 45 -1.28 -14.32 -13.11
C ILE A 45 -1.36 -13.70 -11.73
N MET A 46 -2.30 -14.11 -10.89
CA MET A 46 -2.47 -13.60 -9.53
C MET A 46 -1.22 -13.87 -8.67
N TRP A 47 -0.70 -15.09 -8.67
CA TRP A 47 0.53 -15.44 -7.94
C TRP A 47 1.73 -14.65 -8.45
N PHE A 48 1.90 -14.58 -9.78
CA PHE A 48 2.99 -13.86 -10.41
C PHE A 48 2.94 -12.36 -10.09
N SER A 49 1.76 -11.74 -10.17
CA SER A 49 1.55 -10.34 -9.84
C SER A 49 1.87 -10.05 -8.37
N ASN A 50 1.43 -10.89 -7.44
CA ASN A 50 1.72 -10.72 -6.01
C ASN A 50 3.21 -10.86 -5.70
N ILE A 51 3.89 -11.83 -6.32
CA ILE A 51 5.34 -12.04 -6.12
C ILE A 51 6.15 -10.85 -6.66
N LEU A 52 5.76 -10.31 -7.83
CA LEU A 52 6.48 -9.20 -8.46
C LEU A 52 6.15 -7.84 -7.85
N ALA A 53 4.96 -7.65 -7.30
CA ALA A 53 4.52 -6.37 -6.76
C ALA A 53 5.48 -5.81 -5.68
N GLY A 54 5.99 -6.66 -4.82
CA GLY A 54 6.97 -6.28 -3.78
C GLY A 54 8.27 -5.72 -4.37
N PRO A 55 9.02 -6.51 -5.15
CA PRO A 55 10.25 -6.06 -5.80
C PRO A 55 10.04 -4.82 -6.68
N LEU A 56 8.98 -4.78 -7.50
CA LEU A 56 8.68 -3.63 -8.34
C LEU A 56 8.46 -2.36 -7.51
N ARG A 57 7.74 -2.46 -6.41
CA ARG A 57 7.54 -1.33 -5.49
C ARG A 57 8.87 -0.78 -4.97
N VAL A 58 9.81 -1.64 -4.57
CA VAL A 58 11.14 -1.24 -4.10
C VAL A 58 11.93 -0.56 -5.23
N VAL A 59 11.90 -1.12 -6.43
CA VAL A 59 12.56 -0.56 -7.62
C VAL A 59 12.05 0.85 -7.92
N PHE A 60 10.73 1.01 -8.04
CA PHE A 60 10.13 2.33 -8.31
C PHE A 60 10.36 3.32 -7.17
N PHE A 61 10.24 2.88 -5.92
CA PHE A 61 10.47 3.77 -4.80
C PHE A 61 11.93 4.23 -4.71
N THR A 62 12.88 3.36 -5.06
CA THR A 62 14.30 3.75 -5.15
C THR A 62 14.54 4.85 -6.19
N LEU A 63 13.84 4.83 -7.33
CA LEU A 63 13.90 5.92 -8.31
C LEU A 63 13.40 7.24 -7.75
N ILE A 64 12.30 7.19 -6.99
CA ILE A 64 11.73 8.36 -6.33
C ILE A 64 12.70 8.92 -5.28
N VAL A 65 13.27 8.06 -4.45
CA VAL A 65 14.29 8.47 -3.46
C VAL A 65 15.51 9.07 -4.15
N LEU A 66 15.98 8.47 -5.22
CA LEU A 66 17.08 9.00 -6.01
C LEU A 66 16.77 10.41 -6.57
N PHE A 67 15.55 10.62 -7.07
CA PHE A 67 15.09 11.93 -7.52
C PHE A 67 15.08 12.93 -6.38
N ILE A 68 14.50 12.58 -5.23
CA ILE A 68 14.43 13.43 -4.03
C ILE A 68 15.84 13.82 -3.58
N VAL A 69 16.74 12.85 -3.48
CA VAL A 69 18.12 13.05 -3.01
C VAL A 69 18.89 13.99 -3.95
N LYS A 70 18.77 13.80 -5.26
CA LYS A 70 19.46 14.63 -6.24
C LYS A 70 18.87 16.03 -6.34
N PHE A 71 17.56 16.13 -6.39
CA PHE A 71 16.90 17.41 -6.68
C PHE A 71 16.75 18.30 -5.44
N PHE A 72 16.36 17.73 -4.30
CA PHE A 72 16.10 18.53 -3.10
C PHE A 72 17.30 18.63 -2.17
N PHE A 73 18.17 17.62 -2.15
CA PHE A 73 19.34 17.62 -1.27
C PHE A 73 20.65 17.91 -1.99
N GLY A 74 20.64 17.95 -3.35
CA GLY A 74 21.84 18.21 -4.13
C GLY A 74 22.92 17.13 -4.00
N GLU A 75 22.54 15.92 -3.53
CA GLU A 75 23.47 14.83 -3.31
C GLU A 75 23.65 14.00 -4.57
N SER A 76 24.84 13.45 -4.76
CA SER A 76 25.15 12.60 -5.90
C SER A 76 25.16 11.14 -5.48
N ALA A 77 24.32 10.34 -6.10
CA ALA A 77 24.25 8.89 -5.92
C ALA A 77 23.84 8.19 -7.21
N LYS A 78 24.22 6.92 -7.33
CA LYS A 78 23.73 6.03 -8.37
C LYS A 78 22.55 5.21 -7.86
N TYR A 79 21.68 4.84 -8.77
CA TYR A 79 20.53 3.98 -8.44
C TYR A 79 20.95 2.68 -7.74
N SER A 80 21.99 2.01 -8.29
CA SER A 80 22.52 0.74 -7.76
C SER A 80 23.11 0.86 -6.35
N GLU A 81 23.54 2.06 -5.97
CA GLU A 81 24.09 2.32 -4.63
C GLU A 81 22.96 2.49 -3.59
N LEU A 82 21.84 3.11 -3.97
CA LEU A 82 20.70 3.33 -3.07
C LEU A 82 19.80 2.10 -2.95
N LEU A 83 19.67 1.31 -4.01
CA LEU A 83 18.77 0.16 -4.05
C LEU A 83 18.92 -0.81 -2.85
N PRO A 84 20.14 -1.22 -2.43
CA PRO A 84 20.29 -2.08 -1.26
C PRO A 84 19.74 -1.46 0.02
N TYR A 85 20.03 -0.20 0.28
CA TYR A 85 19.58 0.50 1.50
C TYR A 85 18.06 0.59 1.56
N ILE A 86 17.43 0.90 0.44
CA ILE A 86 15.96 0.96 0.33
C ILE A 86 15.37 -0.44 0.49
N SER A 87 15.97 -1.47 -0.13
CA SER A 87 15.53 -2.85 0.00
C SER A 87 15.54 -3.33 1.45
N TYR A 88 16.58 -3.02 2.21
CA TYR A 88 16.65 -3.36 3.63
C TYR A 88 15.56 -2.66 4.45
N ALA A 89 15.28 -1.38 4.18
CA ALA A 89 14.21 -0.68 4.87
C ALA A 89 12.82 -1.30 4.55
N TYR A 90 12.65 -1.84 3.34
CA TYR A 90 11.42 -2.52 2.94
C TYR A 90 11.20 -3.88 3.62
N LEU A 91 12.19 -4.46 4.31
CA LEU A 91 11.98 -5.65 5.15
C LEU A 91 10.95 -5.42 6.26
N VAL A 92 10.73 -4.17 6.67
CA VAL A 92 9.64 -3.80 7.58
C VAL A 92 8.27 -4.22 7.04
N THR A 93 8.09 -4.21 5.71
CA THR A 93 6.83 -4.67 5.08
C THR A 93 6.61 -6.18 5.32
N THR A 94 7.67 -6.97 5.39
CA THR A 94 7.56 -8.39 5.76
C THR A 94 7.07 -8.55 7.20
N LEU A 95 7.60 -7.75 8.13
CA LEU A 95 7.14 -7.74 9.52
C LEU A 95 5.67 -7.28 9.61
N GLU A 96 5.30 -6.27 8.84
CA GLU A 96 3.92 -5.81 8.71
C GLU A 96 2.99 -6.96 8.29
N THR A 97 3.37 -7.71 7.26
CA THR A 97 2.59 -8.85 6.78
C THR A 97 2.46 -9.94 7.85
N ILE A 98 3.55 -10.28 8.55
CA ILE A 98 3.54 -11.27 9.63
C ILE A 98 2.58 -10.86 10.76
N VAL A 99 2.50 -9.58 11.09
CA VAL A 99 1.62 -9.06 12.14
C VAL A 99 0.18 -8.93 11.66
N LYS A 100 -0.04 -8.40 10.47
CA LYS A 100 -1.39 -8.13 9.95
C LYS A 100 -2.12 -9.39 9.50
N THR A 101 -1.43 -10.40 8.93
CA THR A 101 -2.08 -11.60 8.41
C THR A 101 -2.90 -12.36 9.47
N PRO A 102 -2.37 -12.67 10.68
CA PRO A 102 -3.18 -13.31 11.72
C PRO A 102 -4.38 -12.46 12.17
N LEU A 103 -4.21 -11.12 12.20
CA LEU A 103 -5.29 -10.21 12.55
C LEU A 103 -6.38 -10.17 11.49
N MET A 104 -6.01 -10.20 10.21
CA MET A 104 -6.97 -10.31 9.09
C MET A 104 -7.77 -11.61 9.19
N LEU A 105 -7.09 -12.73 9.43
CA LEU A 105 -7.75 -14.03 9.59
C LEU A 105 -8.68 -14.07 10.80
N SER A 106 -8.30 -13.47 11.92
CA SER A 106 -9.12 -13.47 13.14
C SER A 106 -10.34 -12.55 13.04
N LYS A 107 -10.25 -11.48 12.25
CA LYS A 107 -11.34 -10.50 12.07
C LYS A 107 -12.20 -10.76 10.84
N TRP A 108 -11.84 -11.76 10.02
CA TRP A 108 -12.49 -12.01 8.72
C TRP A 108 -12.59 -10.73 7.88
N SER A 109 -11.55 -9.89 7.92
CA SER A 109 -11.51 -8.61 7.21
C SER A 109 -10.09 -8.32 6.74
N ILE A 110 -9.95 -7.82 5.50
CA ILE A 110 -8.68 -7.30 5.01
C ILE A 110 -8.39 -5.89 5.54
N GLU A 111 -9.41 -5.21 6.08
CA GLU A 111 -9.28 -3.89 6.68
C GLU A 111 -8.72 -4.00 8.11
N VAL A 112 -7.44 -4.29 8.23
CA VAL A 112 -6.74 -4.30 9.51
C VAL A 112 -5.79 -3.12 9.58
N TYR A 113 -6.10 -2.18 10.46
CA TYR A 113 -5.30 -1.00 10.69
C TYR A 113 -4.35 -1.22 11.87
N THR A 114 -3.12 -0.72 11.75
CA THR A 114 -2.09 -0.72 12.82
C THR A 114 -1.63 0.70 13.14
N GLY A 115 -2.46 1.67 12.83
CA GLY A 115 -2.22 3.10 13.02
C GLY A 115 -3.50 3.88 13.29
N LEU A 116 -3.59 5.11 12.80
CA LEU A 116 -4.71 6.00 13.06
C LEU A 116 -6.04 5.51 12.43
N GLY A 117 -6.00 4.60 11.46
CA GLY A 117 -7.19 3.95 10.94
C GLY A 117 -7.99 3.17 12.00
N LEU A 118 -7.36 2.74 13.11
CA LEU A 118 -8.05 2.13 14.25
C LEU A 118 -9.10 3.04 14.91
N LEU A 119 -8.95 4.36 14.76
CA LEU A 119 -9.87 5.31 15.37
C LEU A 119 -11.23 5.34 14.67
N GLY A 120 -11.34 4.82 13.44
CA GLY A 120 -12.60 4.77 12.69
C GLY A 120 -13.21 6.15 12.44
N ILE A 121 -12.40 7.20 12.33
CA ILE A 121 -12.88 8.57 12.16
C ILE A 121 -13.25 8.81 10.70
N GLY A 122 -14.48 9.26 10.47
CA GLY A 122 -15.04 9.51 9.15
C GLY A 122 -15.82 8.31 8.61
N GLU A 123 -16.62 8.54 7.60
CA GLU A 123 -17.33 7.50 6.86
C GLU A 123 -16.35 6.80 5.90
N LYS A 124 -16.51 5.50 5.70
CA LYS A 124 -15.70 4.72 4.75
C LYS A 124 -15.74 5.39 3.37
N GLY A 125 -14.59 5.43 2.71
CA GLY A 125 -14.45 6.07 1.40
C GLY A 125 -14.20 7.58 1.43
N THR A 126 -14.45 8.28 2.55
CA THR A 126 -14.14 9.71 2.64
C THR A 126 -12.62 9.96 2.65
N PHE A 127 -12.22 11.16 2.22
CA PHE A 127 -10.81 11.57 2.24
C PHE A 127 -10.15 11.39 3.61
N ILE A 128 -10.85 11.81 4.68
CA ILE A 128 -10.33 11.73 6.05
C ILE A 128 -10.14 10.27 6.47
N TYR A 129 -11.13 9.42 6.19
CA TYR A 129 -11.03 8.00 6.49
C TYR A 129 -9.84 7.35 5.78
N ASN A 130 -9.72 7.55 4.46
CA ASN A 130 -8.64 6.99 3.63
C ASN A 130 -7.27 7.51 4.07
N LEU A 131 -7.17 8.79 4.43
CA LEU A 131 -5.94 9.39 4.93
C LEU A 131 -5.49 8.75 6.26
N LEU A 132 -6.40 8.64 7.22
CA LEU A 132 -6.12 8.05 8.54
C LEU A 132 -5.83 6.55 8.44
N ALA A 133 -6.52 5.83 7.55
CA ALA A 133 -6.27 4.43 7.27
C ALA A 133 -4.85 4.18 6.74
N GLY A 134 -4.33 5.10 5.94
CA GLY A 134 -2.97 5.02 5.41
C GLY A 134 -1.87 5.47 6.37
N LEU A 135 -2.21 6.15 7.49
CA LEU A 135 -1.26 6.53 8.54
C LEU A 135 -0.97 5.32 9.45
N ASP A 136 -0.04 4.50 9.02
CA ASP A 136 0.30 3.20 9.59
C ASP A 136 1.67 3.22 10.28
N LEU A 137 1.80 2.48 11.39
CA LEU A 137 3.03 2.40 12.18
C LEU A 137 4.21 1.86 11.36
N PHE A 138 3.98 0.81 10.57
CA PHE A 138 5.03 0.20 9.76
C PHE A 138 5.50 1.12 8.63
N SER A 139 4.59 1.91 8.07
CA SER A 139 4.93 2.94 7.07
C SER A 139 5.81 4.03 7.66
N ILE A 140 5.48 4.53 8.85
CA ILE A 140 6.32 5.50 9.58
C ILE A 140 7.69 4.89 9.88
N TRP A 141 7.74 3.67 10.39
CA TRP A 141 8.99 2.97 10.69
C TRP A 141 9.87 2.83 9.45
N ARG A 142 9.29 2.39 8.33
CA ARG A 142 10.01 2.28 7.05
C ARG A 142 10.61 3.61 6.60
N ILE A 143 9.86 4.72 6.71
CA ILE A 143 10.33 6.07 6.37
C ILE A 143 11.52 6.48 7.23
N VAL A 144 11.44 6.25 8.53
CA VAL A 144 12.53 6.55 9.47
C VAL A 144 13.78 5.75 9.11
N LEU A 145 13.65 4.45 8.81
CA LEU A 145 14.78 3.61 8.41
C LEU A 145 15.39 4.08 7.09
N ILE A 146 14.59 4.47 6.11
CA ILE A 146 15.11 5.03 4.85
C ILE A 146 15.90 6.31 5.11
N GLY A 147 15.36 7.22 5.91
CA GLY A 147 16.06 8.46 6.25
C GLY A 147 17.37 8.23 7.01
N ILE A 148 17.40 7.26 7.94
CA ILE A 148 18.62 6.85 8.63
C ILE A 148 19.63 6.26 7.64
N ALA A 149 19.17 5.36 6.76
CA ALA A 149 20.01 4.73 5.75
C ALA A 149 20.65 5.77 4.82
N LEU A 150 19.90 6.78 4.39
CA LEU A 150 20.43 7.89 3.60
C LEU A 150 21.43 8.75 4.40
N GLY A 151 21.14 9.02 5.67
CA GLY A 151 22.06 9.72 6.56
C GLY A 151 23.41 9.01 6.67
N VAL A 152 23.37 7.68 6.86
CA VAL A 152 24.58 6.84 6.90
C VAL A 152 25.29 6.83 5.54
N PHE A 153 24.55 6.63 4.45
CA PHE A 153 25.12 6.57 3.10
C PHE A 153 25.86 7.87 2.72
N PHE A 154 25.27 9.04 3.01
CA PHE A 154 25.87 10.34 2.72
C PHE A 154 26.79 10.88 3.83
N ASN A 155 26.97 10.15 4.92
CA ASN A 155 27.69 10.60 6.11
C ASN A 155 27.17 11.97 6.62
N LYS A 156 25.84 12.11 6.67
CA LYS A 156 25.12 13.32 7.07
C LYS A 156 24.07 13.02 8.16
N ASN A 157 23.53 14.08 8.74
CA ASN A 157 22.42 13.91 9.68
C ASN A 157 21.21 13.29 8.97
N ALA A 158 20.62 12.26 9.57
CA ALA A 158 19.45 11.56 9.03
C ALA A 158 18.17 12.41 9.02
N LYS A 159 18.05 13.36 9.96
CA LYS A 159 16.82 14.14 10.16
C LYS A 159 16.29 14.86 8.91
N PRO A 160 17.10 15.57 8.11
CA PRO A 160 16.61 16.18 6.86
C PRO A 160 16.05 15.15 5.87
N PHE A 161 16.70 13.98 5.74
CA PHE A 161 16.24 12.91 4.85
C PHE A 161 14.92 12.30 5.33
N ILE A 162 14.78 12.05 6.64
CA ILE A 162 13.50 11.59 7.23
C ILE A 162 12.39 12.59 6.89
N ILE A 163 12.63 13.89 7.11
CA ILE A 163 11.64 14.94 6.82
C ILE A 163 11.27 14.94 5.32
N GLY A 164 12.26 14.94 4.43
CA GLY A 164 12.02 14.95 2.98
C GLY A 164 11.22 13.75 2.49
N ILE A 165 11.57 12.54 2.95
CA ILE A 165 10.82 11.33 2.60
C ILE A 165 9.41 11.34 3.23
N SER A 166 9.26 11.87 4.44
CA SER A 166 7.95 12.02 5.10
C SER A 166 7.03 12.97 4.34
N ILE A 167 7.56 14.10 3.85
CA ILE A 167 6.77 15.05 3.04
C ILE A 167 6.28 14.38 1.76
N TYR A 168 7.16 13.68 1.05
CA TYR A 168 6.79 12.92 -0.15
C TYR A 168 5.71 11.87 0.17
N TRP A 169 5.89 11.09 1.24
CA TRP A 169 4.92 10.06 1.64
C TRP A 169 3.56 10.65 2.01
N LEU A 170 3.52 11.74 2.78
CA LEU A 170 2.26 12.42 3.12
C LEU A 170 1.58 12.99 1.87
N PHE A 171 2.33 13.55 0.93
CA PHE A 171 1.79 14.01 -0.35
C PHE A 171 1.18 12.84 -1.14
N GLN A 172 1.91 11.73 -1.29
CA GLN A 172 1.43 10.54 -1.96
C GLN A 172 0.16 9.99 -1.27
N LEU A 173 0.18 9.88 0.06
CA LEU A 173 -0.97 9.41 0.84
C LEU A 173 -2.19 10.29 0.65
N SER A 174 -2.03 11.62 0.69
CA SER A 174 -3.11 12.57 0.47
C SER A 174 -3.67 12.48 -0.95
N LEU A 175 -2.80 12.29 -1.95
CA LEU A 175 -3.22 12.11 -3.33
C LEU A 175 -4.09 10.85 -3.49
N PHE A 176 -3.64 9.71 -2.97
CA PHE A 176 -4.41 8.46 -3.05
C PHE A 176 -5.69 8.50 -2.22
N ALA A 177 -5.68 9.14 -1.04
CA ALA A 177 -6.88 9.36 -0.24
C ALA A 177 -7.91 10.21 -1.00
N GLY A 178 -7.44 11.25 -1.72
CA GLY A 178 -8.29 12.09 -2.54
C GLY A 178 -8.88 11.37 -3.75
N ILE A 179 -8.03 10.61 -4.46
CA ILE A 179 -8.49 9.78 -5.59
C ILE A 179 -9.51 8.74 -5.09
N GLY A 180 -9.22 8.02 -4.00
CA GLY A 180 -10.15 7.06 -3.42
C GLY A 180 -11.51 7.67 -3.08
N ALA A 181 -11.53 8.89 -2.54
CA ALA A 181 -12.77 9.59 -2.20
C ALA A 181 -13.58 10.10 -3.41
N LEU A 182 -13.01 10.10 -4.61
CA LEU A 182 -13.73 10.47 -5.84
C LEU A 182 -14.48 9.29 -6.46
N PHE A 183 -14.13 8.05 -6.07
CA PHE A 183 -14.68 6.83 -6.65
C PHE A 183 -15.55 6.03 -5.65
N THR A 184 -15.87 6.60 -4.52
CA THR A 184 -16.86 6.12 -3.55
C THR A 184 -18.08 7.00 -3.53
#